data_8f2c2317629bc86c87716ab458e2b026
#
_entry.id   8f2c2317629bc86c87716ab458e2b026
#
_cell.length_a   1.000
_cell.length_b   1.000
_cell.length_c   1.000
_cell.angle_alpha   90.00
_cell.angle_beta   90.00
_cell.angle_gamma   90.00
#
_symmetry.space_group_name_H-M   'P 1'
#
loop_
_entity.id
_entity.type
_entity.pdbx_description
1 polymer ?
#
loop_
_entity_poly.entity_id
_entity_poly.type
_entity_poly.pdbx_seq_one_letter_code
_entity_poly.pdbx_strand_id
1 'polypeptide(L)'
;MAKALIIVDVQNDFCAGGALATDRGAKVASLISEYVEDNHHRYEAVVATQDWHIDPGAHFSDTPDFVDSWPVHCVANTEGAEIHPNLDTDYIEAYFRKGRYEAAYSGFEGLQAPEESVMTGEHEPGATLDDEGPKTPLADWLDEREIQDVDIVGIATDYCVLATAKDAVDAGYETRVLIDLTAPVHENKLDEIIAEMEDEGITVRQAL
;
A
#
# COMPACT_ATOMS: atom_id res chain seq x y z
N MET A 1 0.17 -14.15 -18.90
CA MET A 1 1.06 -13.03 -18.62
C MET A 1 1.35 -13.08 -17.14
N ALA A 2 2.60 -12.82 -16.75
CA ALA A 2 2.97 -12.82 -15.33
C ALA A 2 2.28 -11.63 -14.63
N LYS A 3 1.67 -11.91 -13.48
CA LYS A 3 0.84 -10.94 -12.76
C LYS A 3 1.30 -10.82 -11.32
N ALA A 4 1.34 -9.59 -10.79
CA ALA A 4 1.52 -9.36 -9.36
C ALA A 4 0.25 -8.83 -8.68
N LEU A 5 0.12 -9.09 -7.39
CA LEU A 5 -0.79 -8.41 -6.49
C LEU A 5 0.00 -7.41 -5.65
N ILE A 6 -0.42 -6.15 -5.67
CA ILE A 6 0.16 -5.08 -4.85
C ILE A 6 -0.84 -4.72 -3.75
N ILE A 7 -0.46 -4.99 -2.50
CA ILE A 7 -1.25 -4.67 -1.30
C ILE A 7 -0.73 -3.35 -0.75
N VAL A 8 -1.51 -2.28 -0.89
CA VAL A 8 -1.09 -0.90 -0.58
C VAL A 8 -1.44 -0.56 0.86
N ASP A 9 -0.43 -0.25 1.67
CA ASP A 9 -0.48 0.44 2.97
C ASP A 9 -1.55 -0.08 3.95
N VAL A 10 -1.70 -1.39 4.09
CA VAL A 10 -2.63 -1.98 5.07
C VAL A 10 -1.97 -1.97 6.45
N GLN A 11 -1.85 -0.76 7.03
CA GLN A 11 -1.13 -0.47 8.27
C GLN A 11 -2.08 -0.05 9.40
N ASN A 12 -1.61 -0.17 10.66
CA ASN A 12 -2.43 0.11 11.83
C ASN A 12 -2.97 1.54 11.84
N ASP A 13 -2.16 2.55 11.46
CA ASP A 13 -2.60 3.95 11.47
C ASP A 13 -3.72 4.27 10.48
N PHE A 14 -3.90 3.44 9.43
CA PHE A 14 -4.98 3.58 8.47
C PHE A 14 -6.22 2.73 8.80
N CYS A 15 -6.18 2.02 9.93
CA CYS A 15 -7.27 1.20 10.43
C CYS A 15 -7.87 1.77 11.72
N ALA A 16 -9.00 1.20 12.16
CA ALA A 16 -9.72 1.68 13.34
C ALA A 16 -8.82 1.75 14.59
N GLY A 17 -8.71 2.92 15.18
CA GLY A 17 -7.84 3.22 16.34
C GLY A 17 -6.51 3.89 15.97
N GLY A 18 -6.14 3.92 14.70
CA GLY A 18 -4.95 4.60 14.20
C GLY A 18 -5.15 6.09 13.93
N ALA A 19 -4.05 6.78 13.61
CA ALA A 19 -3.99 8.23 13.47
C ALA A 19 -4.78 8.76 12.25
N LEU A 20 -4.90 7.98 11.18
CA LEU A 20 -5.63 8.29 9.94
C LEU A 20 -6.58 7.16 9.55
N ALA A 21 -7.36 6.69 10.52
CA ALA A 21 -8.25 5.56 10.34
C ALA A 21 -9.28 5.77 9.23
N THR A 22 -9.37 4.80 8.33
CA THR A 22 -10.49 4.65 7.40
C THR A 22 -11.59 3.79 8.04
N ASP A 23 -12.84 4.02 7.66
CA ASP A 23 -13.99 3.31 8.26
C ASP A 23 -13.96 1.80 8.01
N ARG A 24 -13.31 1.36 6.92
CA ARG A 24 -13.29 -0.04 6.49
C ARG A 24 -11.92 -0.71 6.56
N GLY A 25 -10.86 -0.03 6.98
CA GLY A 25 -9.48 -0.51 6.89
C GLY A 25 -9.28 -1.91 7.47
N ALA A 26 -9.66 -2.13 8.73
CA ALA A 26 -9.52 -3.45 9.38
C ALA A 26 -10.35 -4.55 8.70
N LYS A 27 -11.52 -4.21 8.13
CA LYS A 27 -12.34 -5.15 7.37
C LYS A 27 -11.67 -5.50 6.04
N VAL A 28 -11.13 -4.49 5.34
CA VAL A 28 -10.43 -4.69 4.08
C VAL A 28 -9.18 -5.56 4.29
N ALA A 29 -8.44 -5.36 5.38
CA ALA A 29 -7.31 -6.24 5.74
C ALA A 29 -7.75 -7.73 5.79
N SER A 30 -8.86 -8.05 6.46
CA SER A 30 -9.39 -9.41 6.51
C SER A 30 -9.85 -9.93 5.14
N LEU A 31 -10.53 -9.09 4.35
CA LEU A 31 -10.99 -9.48 3.01
C LEU A 31 -9.82 -9.73 2.05
N ILE A 32 -8.75 -8.96 2.15
CA ILE A 32 -7.53 -9.18 1.37
C ILE A 32 -6.90 -10.53 1.76
N SER A 33 -6.83 -10.86 3.06
CA SER A 33 -6.33 -12.16 3.52
C SER A 33 -7.12 -13.32 2.95
N GLU A 34 -8.45 -13.28 3.05
CA GLU A 34 -9.34 -14.30 2.46
C GLU A 34 -9.12 -14.41 0.94
N TYR A 35 -9.02 -13.27 0.25
CA TYR A 35 -8.77 -13.25 -1.18
C TYR A 35 -7.41 -13.85 -1.56
N VAL A 36 -6.35 -13.50 -0.84
CA VAL A 36 -4.99 -13.99 -1.11
C VAL A 36 -4.90 -15.49 -0.83
N GLU A 37 -5.47 -15.98 0.28
CA GLU A 37 -5.52 -17.42 0.58
C GLU A 37 -6.12 -18.23 -0.58
N ASP A 38 -7.21 -17.75 -1.15
CA ASP A 38 -7.91 -18.44 -2.25
C ASP A 38 -7.24 -18.23 -3.62
N ASN A 39 -6.55 -17.11 -3.85
CA ASN A 39 -6.14 -16.67 -5.19
C ASN A 39 -4.62 -16.47 -5.38
N HIS A 40 -3.76 -16.60 -4.36
CA HIS A 40 -2.31 -16.38 -4.50
C HIS A 40 -1.70 -17.15 -5.67
N HIS A 41 -2.16 -18.36 -5.93
CA HIS A 41 -1.68 -19.20 -7.05
C HIS A 41 -1.91 -18.61 -8.46
N ARG A 42 -2.68 -17.52 -8.58
CA ARG A 42 -2.94 -16.78 -9.83
C ARG A 42 -1.93 -15.67 -10.07
N TYR A 43 -1.11 -15.38 -9.08
CA TYR A 43 -0.08 -14.35 -9.09
C TYR A 43 1.30 -14.98 -9.12
N GLU A 44 2.20 -14.37 -9.90
CA GLU A 44 3.62 -14.70 -9.88
C GLU A 44 4.27 -14.16 -8.60
N ALA A 45 3.74 -13.05 -8.09
CA ALA A 45 4.21 -12.42 -6.88
C ALA A 45 3.08 -11.68 -6.14
N VAL A 46 3.16 -11.66 -4.81
CA VAL A 46 2.37 -10.82 -3.93
C VAL A 46 3.32 -9.91 -3.15
N VAL A 47 3.12 -8.60 -3.25
CA VAL A 47 3.96 -7.61 -2.57
C VAL A 47 3.10 -6.63 -1.78
N ALA A 48 3.70 -6.00 -0.77
CA ALA A 48 3.03 -4.96 0.00
C ALA A 48 3.84 -3.66 0.03
N THR A 49 3.14 -2.53 0.19
CA THR A 49 3.76 -1.24 0.44
C THR A 49 3.51 -0.77 1.88
N GLN A 50 4.36 0.09 2.37
CA GLN A 50 4.24 0.73 3.68
C GLN A 50 4.65 2.20 3.60
N ASP A 51 3.82 3.09 4.15
CA ASP A 51 4.29 4.39 4.60
C ASP A 51 5.29 4.20 5.74
N TRP A 52 6.42 4.90 5.66
CA TRP A 52 7.52 4.71 6.59
C TRP A 52 8.22 6.04 6.87
N HIS A 53 7.53 6.91 7.65
CA HIS A 53 7.96 8.28 7.83
C HIS A 53 9.02 8.41 8.93
N ILE A 54 10.15 9.00 8.57
CA ILE A 54 11.24 9.36 9.49
C ILE A 54 11.19 10.87 9.76
N ASP A 55 11.24 11.67 8.71
CA ASP A 55 11.08 13.13 8.73
C ASP A 55 10.51 13.60 7.40
N PRO A 56 9.20 13.45 7.16
CA PRO A 56 8.60 13.79 5.87
C PRO A 56 8.33 15.30 5.70
N GLY A 57 8.92 16.14 6.56
CA GLY A 57 8.83 17.60 6.48
C GLY A 57 7.39 18.11 6.59
N ALA A 58 6.98 18.92 5.60
CA ALA A 58 5.66 19.58 5.60
C ALA A 58 4.47 18.62 5.41
N HIS A 59 4.72 17.34 5.13
CA HIS A 59 3.67 16.32 5.08
C HIS A 59 2.99 16.14 6.44
N PHE A 60 3.74 16.32 7.54
CA PHE A 60 3.19 16.35 8.89
C PHE A 60 2.85 17.77 9.33
N SER A 61 1.67 17.96 9.90
CA SER A 61 1.22 19.25 10.38
C SER A 61 0.34 19.11 11.62
N ASP A 62 0.52 20.02 12.58
CA ASP A 62 -0.39 20.15 13.73
C ASP A 62 -1.75 20.78 13.34
N THR A 63 -1.82 21.38 12.15
CA THR A 63 -3.02 21.97 11.56
C THR A 63 -3.17 21.52 10.10
N PRO A 64 -3.38 20.22 9.88
CA PRO A 64 -3.38 19.64 8.54
C PRO A 64 -4.57 20.15 7.71
N ASP A 65 -4.34 20.30 6.40
CA ASP A 65 -5.40 20.63 5.44
C ASP A 65 -6.11 19.38 4.89
N PHE A 66 -5.59 18.17 5.18
CA PHE A 66 -6.09 16.88 4.71
C PHE A 66 -6.12 16.75 3.18
N VAL A 67 -5.20 17.44 2.51
CA VAL A 67 -4.95 17.36 1.06
C VAL A 67 -3.47 17.08 0.83
N ASP A 68 -2.60 18.00 1.28
CA ASP A 68 -1.15 17.89 1.14
C ASP A 68 -0.44 17.66 2.49
N SER A 69 -1.13 17.92 3.60
CA SER A 69 -0.61 17.76 4.95
C SER A 69 -1.55 16.97 5.86
N TRP A 70 -0.96 16.18 6.73
CA TRP A 70 -1.65 15.19 7.55
C TRP A 70 -1.19 15.24 9.01
N PRO A 71 -2.00 14.73 9.96
CA PRO A 71 -1.50 14.40 11.30
C PRO A 71 -0.32 13.42 11.22
N VAL A 72 0.49 13.38 12.26
CA VAL A 72 1.59 12.40 12.37
C VAL A 72 1.01 10.97 12.29
N HIS A 73 1.54 10.16 11.38
CA HIS A 73 1.11 8.78 11.13
C HIS A 73 2.26 7.95 10.58
N CYS A 74 2.15 6.64 10.64
CA CYS A 74 3.10 5.67 10.09
C CYS A 74 4.58 6.03 10.34
N VAL A 75 4.87 6.51 11.54
CA VAL A 75 6.24 6.83 11.95
C VAL A 75 7.05 5.54 11.99
N ALA A 76 8.23 5.57 11.37
CA ALA A 76 9.12 4.42 11.27
C ALA A 76 9.39 3.78 12.65
N ASN A 77 9.34 2.45 12.71
CA ASN A 77 9.52 1.65 13.93
C ASN A 77 8.48 1.90 15.03
N THR A 78 7.28 2.32 14.69
CA THR A 78 6.15 2.41 15.63
C THR A 78 5.04 1.43 15.26
N GLU A 79 4.19 1.09 16.22
CA GLU A 79 3.01 0.25 16.01
C GLU A 79 2.10 0.78 14.89
N GLY A 80 2.02 2.10 14.72
CA GLY A 80 1.22 2.73 13.66
C GLY A 80 1.68 2.38 12.26
N ALA A 81 2.99 2.20 12.06
CA ALA A 81 3.60 1.82 10.79
C ALA A 81 3.58 0.31 10.52
N GLU A 82 3.21 -0.53 11.50
CA GLU A 82 3.13 -1.97 11.33
C GLU A 82 1.97 -2.37 10.42
N ILE A 83 2.13 -3.49 9.74
CA ILE A 83 1.05 -4.14 9.00
C ILE A 83 -0.07 -4.51 9.98
N HIS A 84 -1.30 -4.26 9.59
CA HIS A 84 -2.47 -4.55 10.43
C HIS A 84 -2.61 -6.07 10.65
N PRO A 85 -2.83 -6.55 11.89
CA PRO A 85 -2.83 -7.98 12.23
C PRO A 85 -3.93 -8.80 11.54
N ASN A 86 -4.94 -8.17 10.97
CA ASN A 86 -5.95 -8.86 10.16
C ASN A 86 -5.46 -9.20 8.75
N LEU A 87 -4.30 -8.68 8.32
CA LEU A 87 -3.70 -9.04 7.05
C LEU A 87 -2.75 -10.22 7.27
N ASP A 88 -3.07 -11.35 6.66
CA ASP A 88 -2.15 -12.48 6.58
C ASP A 88 -0.96 -12.13 5.69
N THR A 89 0.23 -12.27 6.22
CA THR A 89 1.48 -11.90 5.53
C THR A 89 2.25 -13.11 4.96
N ASP A 90 1.75 -14.33 5.14
CA ASP A 90 2.45 -15.57 4.74
C ASP A 90 2.75 -15.64 3.23
N TYR A 91 1.95 -14.95 2.41
CA TYR A 91 2.11 -14.95 0.96
C TYR A 91 2.85 -13.72 0.42
N ILE A 92 3.21 -12.75 1.28
CA ILE A 92 3.88 -11.51 0.86
C ILE A 92 5.39 -11.76 0.71
N GLU A 93 5.89 -11.61 -0.51
CA GLU A 93 7.30 -11.91 -0.84
C GLU A 93 8.24 -10.73 -0.61
N ALA A 94 7.75 -9.52 -0.73
CA ALA A 94 8.56 -8.31 -0.54
C ALA A 94 7.70 -7.12 -0.07
N TYR A 95 8.34 -6.24 0.69
CA TYR A 95 7.75 -5.00 1.19
C TYR A 95 8.49 -3.81 0.63
N PHE A 96 7.75 -2.75 0.26
CA PHE A 96 8.30 -1.51 -0.31
C PHE A 96 7.91 -0.34 0.57
N ARG A 97 8.90 0.34 1.15
CA ARG A 97 8.72 1.47 2.07
C ARG A 97 8.89 2.78 1.36
N LYS A 98 7.92 3.67 1.53
CA LYS A 98 7.89 5.01 0.91
C LYS A 98 7.75 6.12 1.96
N GLY A 99 7.93 7.37 1.54
CA GLY A 99 7.66 8.54 2.38
C GLY A 99 8.64 8.79 3.54
N ARG A 100 9.88 8.30 3.47
CA ARG A 100 10.83 8.42 4.59
C ARG A 100 11.14 9.86 4.97
N TYR A 101 11.42 10.70 3.97
CA TYR A 101 11.89 12.09 4.15
C TYR A 101 11.10 13.10 3.32
N GLU A 102 10.05 12.68 2.68
CA GLU A 102 9.15 13.48 1.85
C GLU A 102 7.75 12.88 1.80
N ALA A 103 6.78 13.62 1.31
CA ALA A 103 5.46 13.07 1.00
C ALA A 103 5.60 12.03 -0.13
N ALA A 104 4.99 10.87 0.03
CA ALA A 104 4.92 9.85 -1.00
C ALA A 104 3.58 9.11 -0.91
N TYR A 105 2.92 8.96 -2.05
CA TYR A 105 1.62 8.28 -2.12
C TYR A 105 1.71 6.97 -2.89
N SER A 106 2.42 6.98 -4.02
CA SER A 106 2.53 5.80 -4.88
C SER A 106 3.45 4.74 -4.30
N GLY A 107 3.04 3.47 -4.40
CA GLY A 107 3.90 2.33 -4.11
C GLY A 107 5.15 2.29 -4.98
N PHE A 108 5.13 2.91 -6.18
CA PHE A 108 6.29 2.99 -7.08
C PHE A 108 7.37 3.97 -6.61
N GLU A 109 7.08 4.82 -5.62
CA GLU A 109 8.08 5.61 -4.90
C GLU A 109 8.80 4.78 -3.81
N GLY A 110 8.32 3.55 -3.57
CA GLY A 110 8.83 2.66 -2.54
C GLY A 110 10.13 1.96 -2.92
N LEU A 111 10.96 1.77 -1.91
CA LEU A 111 12.19 0.98 -1.99
C LEU A 111 12.04 -0.28 -1.15
N GLN A 112 12.53 -1.40 -1.66
CA GLN A 112 12.45 -2.68 -0.98
C GLN A 112 13.05 -2.58 0.44
N ALA A 113 12.27 -3.03 1.42
CA ALA A 113 12.71 -3.15 2.80
C ALA A 113 13.51 -4.45 2.99
N PRO A 114 14.52 -4.47 3.89
CA PRO A 114 15.10 -5.73 4.34
C PRO A 114 14.02 -6.62 4.98
N GLU A 115 14.03 -7.91 4.66
CA GLU A 115 13.00 -8.86 5.12
C GLU A 115 12.91 -8.90 6.66
N GLU A 116 14.06 -8.87 7.34
CA GLU A 116 14.14 -8.91 8.80
C GLU A 116 13.65 -7.62 9.49
N SER A 117 13.46 -6.54 8.72
CA SER A 117 13.05 -5.24 9.26
C SER A 117 11.55 -4.98 9.10
N VAL A 118 10.80 -5.89 8.51
CA VAL A 118 9.35 -5.73 8.36
C VAL A 118 8.67 -6.12 9.65
N MET A 119 7.97 -5.16 10.25
CA MET A 119 7.16 -5.38 11.43
C MET A 119 5.76 -5.80 11.01
N THR A 120 5.36 -6.97 11.48
CA THR A 120 3.97 -7.43 11.45
C THR A 120 3.51 -7.52 12.90
N GLY A 121 2.22 -7.39 13.17
CA GLY A 121 1.70 -7.37 14.54
C GLY A 121 2.06 -8.58 15.42
N GLU A 122 2.84 -9.53 14.94
CA GLU A 122 3.32 -10.72 15.66
C GLU A 122 4.80 -10.62 16.06
N HIS A 123 5.54 -9.61 15.61
CA HIS A 123 6.98 -9.47 15.88
C HIS A 123 7.29 -8.28 16.79
N GLU A 124 8.16 -8.50 17.79
CA GLU A 124 8.73 -7.37 18.51
C GLU A 124 9.57 -6.51 17.56
N PRO A 125 9.45 -5.18 17.60
CA PRO A 125 10.19 -4.29 16.73
C PRO A 125 11.69 -4.50 16.87
N GLY A 126 12.29 -5.08 15.85
CA GLY A 126 13.74 -5.04 15.70
C GLY A 126 14.14 -3.60 15.42
N ALA A 127 14.74 -2.94 16.38
CA ALA A 127 15.03 -1.52 16.34
C ALA A 127 16.19 -1.20 15.38
N THR A 128 16.01 -1.37 14.09
CA THR A 128 16.96 -0.84 13.12
C THR A 128 16.21 0.08 12.18
N LEU A 129 16.58 1.36 12.23
CA LEU A 129 16.33 2.35 11.18
C LEU A 129 17.20 1.93 9.97
N ASP A 130 16.90 0.76 9.37
CA ASP A 130 17.78 0.20 8.36
C ASP A 130 17.66 0.94 7.04
N ASP A 131 18.67 1.77 6.84
CA ASP A 131 19.03 2.31 5.55
C ASP A 131 20.12 1.47 4.84
N GLU A 132 20.56 0.37 5.45
CA GLU A 132 21.67 -0.46 4.94
C GLU A 132 21.15 -1.70 4.22
N GLY A 133 20.95 -1.62 2.92
CA GLY A 133 20.60 -2.75 2.07
C GLY A 133 20.40 -2.34 0.62
N PRO A 134 20.33 -3.27 -0.32
CA PRO A 134 19.94 -2.96 -1.68
C PRO A 134 18.53 -2.37 -1.69
N LYS A 135 18.44 -1.15 -2.19
CA LYS A 135 17.17 -0.40 -2.27
C LYS A 135 16.60 -0.57 -3.66
N THR A 136 16.09 -1.75 -3.97
CA THR A 136 15.44 -2.01 -5.26
C THR A 136 14.10 -1.30 -5.30
N PRO A 137 13.85 -0.41 -6.28
CA PRO A 137 12.54 0.17 -6.51
C PRO A 137 11.50 -0.89 -6.86
N LEU A 138 10.22 -0.64 -6.56
CA LEU A 138 9.14 -1.57 -6.89
C LEU A 138 9.10 -1.90 -8.38
N ALA A 139 9.24 -0.91 -9.26
CA ALA A 139 9.25 -1.12 -10.70
C ALA A 139 10.36 -2.09 -11.14
N ASP A 140 11.60 -1.85 -10.69
CA ASP A 140 12.74 -2.71 -11.04
C ASP A 140 12.53 -4.15 -10.54
N TRP A 141 11.96 -4.30 -9.34
CA TRP A 141 11.67 -5.60 -8.75
C TRP A 141 10.60 -6.37 -9.54
N LEU A 142 9.56 -5.68 -10.02
CA LEU A 142 8.52 -6.26 -10.88
C LEU A 142 9.06 -6.61 -12.27
N ASP A 143 9.89 -5.75 -12.86
CA ASP A 143 10.51 -5.96 -14.18
C ASP A 143 11.46 -7.16 -14.18
N GLU A 144 12.25 -7.36 -13.11
CA GLU A 144 13.10 -8.55 -12.95
C GLU A 144 12.31 -9.87 -12.98
N ARG A 145 11.02 -9.83 -12.68
CA ARG A 145 10.09 -10.97 -12.69
C ARG A 145 9.21 -11.03 -13.92
N GLU A 146 9.49 -10.17 -14.91
CA GLU A 146 8.74 -10.09 -16.16
C GLU A 146 7.24 -9.86 -15.94
N ILE A 147 6.85 -9.18 -14.85
CA ILE A 147 5.46 -8.82 -14.55
C ILE A 147 4.94 -7.87 -15.63
N GLN A 148 3.74 -8.14 -16.11
CA GLN A 148 3.07 -7.34 -17.14
C GLN A 148 1.70 -6.82 -16.68
N ASP A 149 1.08 -7.52 -15.74
CA ASP A 149 -0.22 -7.18 -15.16
C ASP A 149 -0.06 -6.93 -13.66
N VAL A 150 -0.79 -5.94 -13.13
CA VAL A 150 -0.88 -5.73 -11.69
C VAL A 150 -2.34 -5.60 -11.25
N ASP A 151 -2.68 -6.31 -10.18
CA ASP A 151 -3.90 -6.11 -9.43
C ASP A 151 -3.53 -5.33 -8.15
N ILE A 152 -4.29 -4.29 -7.82
CA ILE A 152 -4.00 -3.39 -6.70
C ILE A 152 -5.17 -3.41 -5.73
N VAL A 153 -4.85 -3.55 -4.45
CA VAL A 153 -5.78 -3.57 -3.31
C VAL A 153 -5.21 -2.73 -2.16
N GLY A 154 -5.97 -2.45 -1.11
CA GLY A 154 -5.44 -1.82 0.10
C GLY A 154 -6.03 -0.44 0.44
N ILE A 155 -5.22 0.44 1.03
CA ILE A 155 -5.64 1.70 1.67
C ILE A 155 -4.69 2.85 1.24
N ALA A 156 -5.16 4.08 1.01
CA ALA A 156 -6.55 4.45 0.82
C ALA A 156 -6.89 4.52 -0.67
N THR A 157 -8.13 4.15 -1.01
CA THR A 157 -8.61 4.11 -2.41
C THR A 157 -8.36 5.42 -3.15
N ASP A 158 -8.65 6.55 -2.48
CA ASP A 158 -8.59 7.92 -3.00
C ASP A 158 -7.20 8.57 -2.93
N TYR A 159 -6.21 7.91 -2.35
CA TYR A 159 -4.84 8.40 -2.20
C TYR A 159 -3.81 7.37 -2.70
N CYS A 160 -3.25 6.55 -1.81
CA CYS A 160 -2.13 5.67 -2.16
C CYS A 160 -2.51 4.60 -3.20
N VAL A 161 -3.72 4.05 -3.16
CA VAL A 161 -4.20 3.09 -4.16
C VAL A 161 -4.32 3.74 -5.53
N LEU A 162 -4.98 4.92 -5.60
CA LEU A 162 -5.13 5.68 -6.84
C LEU A 162 -3.76 6.09 -7.40
N ALA A 163 -2.88 6.66 -6.57
CA ALA A 163 -1.53 7.06 -7.00
C ALA A 163 -0.71 5.87 -7.51
N THR A 164 -0.74 4.74 -6.79
CA THR A 164 -0.06 3.51 -7.22
C THR A 164 -0.61 3.00 -8.54
N ALA A 165 -1.93 3.05 -8.74
CA ALA A 165 -2.55 2.59 -9.96
C ALA A 165 -2.22 3.47 -11.18
N LYS A 166 -2.15 4.81 -11.01
CA LYS A 166 -1.71 5.73 -12.05
C LYS A 166 -0.26 5.49 -12.47
N ASP A 167 0.63 5.39 -11.50
CA ASP A 167 2.05 5.11 -11.80
C ASP A 167 2.25 3.73 -12.43
N ALA A 168 1.44 2.74 -12.07
CA ALA A 168 1.47 1.44 -12.73
C ALA A 168 1.08 1.55 -14.22
N VAL A 169 0.04 2.31 -14.56
CA VAL A 169 -0.33 2.58 -15.96
C VAL A 169 0.77 3.34 -16.69
N ASP A 170 1.33 4.38 -16.07
CA ASP A 170 2.42 5.17 -16.64
C ASP A 170 3.69 4.34 -16.87
N ALA A 171 3.96 3.37 -16.01
CA ALA A 171 5.04 2.39 -16.16
C ALA A 171 4.76 1.31 -17.22
N GLY A 172 3.54 1.24 -17.74
CA GLY A 172 3.15 0.34 -18.83
C GLY A 172 2.54 -0.99 -18.42
N TYR A 173 2.16 -1.16 -17.15
CA TYR A 173 1.47 -2.36 -16.67
C TYR A 173 -0.03 -2.33 -17.04
N GLU A 174 -0.57 -3.50 -17.38
CA GLU A 174 -2.02 -3.70 -17.42
C GLU A 174 -2.57 -3.66 -15.98
N THR A 175 -3.19 -2.54 -15.61
CA THR A 175 -3.50 -2.21 -14.22
C THR A 175 -4.97 -2.41 -13.90
N ARG A 176 -5.24 -3.11 -12.80
CA ARG A 176 -6.58 -3.30 -12.25
C ARG A 176 -6.62 -2.94 -10.77
N VAL A 177 -7.69 -2.28 -10.34
CA VAL A 177 -8.02 -2.06 -8.92
C VAL A 177 -9.20 -2.96 -8.56
N LEU A 178 -9.02 -3.80 -7.53
CA LEU A 178 -10.08 -4.63 -6.98
C LEU A 178 -10.80 -3.83 -5.89
N ILE A 179 -11.82 -3.09 -6.29
CA ILE A 179 -12.41 -1.99 -5.53
C ILE A 179 -13.05 -2.41 -4.21
N ASP A 180 -13.62 -3.59 -4.12
CA ASP A 180 -14.20 -4.17 -2.90
C ASP A 180 -13.15 -4.56 -1.86
N LEU A 181 -11.88 -4.69 -2.29
CA LEU A 181 -10.69 -4.90 -1.45
C LEU A 181 -9.92 -3.61 -1.17
N THR A 182 -10.57 -2.46 -1.26
CA THR A 182 -9.98 -1.16 -0.91
C THR A 182 -10.85 -0.41 0.11
N ALA A 183 -10.24 0.54 0.82
CA ALA A 183 -10.93 1.42 1.76
C ALA A 183 -10.61 2.90 1.46
N PRO A 184 -11.59 3.73 1.11
CA PRO A 184 -11.36 5.15 0.90
C PRO A 184 -11.33 5.94 2.22
N VAL A 185 -10.70 7.11 2.20
CA VAL A 185 -10.87 8.14 3.24
C VAL A 185 -12.23 8.82 3.09
N HIS A 186 -12.64 9.07 1.84
CA HIS A 186 -13.87 9.78 1.50
C HIS A 186 -14.88 8.87 0.81
N GLU A 187 -15.63 8.08 1.58
CA GLU A 187 -16.65 7.15 1.06
C GLU A 187 -17.63 7.80 0.08
N ASN A 188 -18.00 9.05 0.34
CA ASN A 188 -18.95 9.80 -0.49
C ASN A 188 -18.40 10.23 -1.86
N LYS A 189 -17.10 10.06 -2.10
CA LYS A 189 -16.45 10.38 -3.39
C LYS A 189 -16.08 9.14 -4.19
N LEU A 190 -16.44 7.96 -3.72
CA LEU A 190 -15.99 6.70 -4.33
C LEU A 190 -16.34 6.58 -5.81
N ASP A 191 -17.57 7.01 -6.20
CA ASP A 191 -18.00 6.99 -7.61
C ASP A 191 -17.17 7.94 -8.49
N GLU A 192 -16.76 9.10 -7.96
CA GLU A 192 -15.91 10.08 -8.65
C GLU A 192 -14.48 9.51 -8.82
N ILE A 193 -13.97 8.84 -7.79
CA ILE A 193 -12.63 8.22 -7.81
C ILE A 193 -12.59 7.04 -8.80
N ILE A 194 -13.65 6.22 -8.85
CA ILE A 194 -13.76 5.15 -9.84
C ILE A 194 -13.76 5.72 -11.27
N ALA A 195 -14.53 6.78 -11.51
CA ALA A 195 -14.54 7.45 -12.82
C ALA A 195 -13.16 8.01 -13.18
N GLU A 196 -12.44 8.61 -12.22
CA GLU A 196 -11.08 9.10 -12.43
C GLU A 196 -10.12 7.94 -12.77
N MET A 197 -10.19 6.81 -12.05
CA MET A 197 -9.39 5.62 -12.36
C MET A 197 -9.63 5.12 -13.79
N GLU A 198 -10.90 5.03 -14.21
CA GLU A 198 -11.26 4.56 -15.54
C GLU A 198 -10.78 5.54 -16.64
N ASP A 199 -10.86 6.85 -16.41
CA ASP A 199 -10.37 7.88 -17.34
C ASP A 199 -8.84 7.82 -17.52
N GLU A 200 -8.09 7.38 -16.49
CA GLU A 200 -6.64 7.15 -16.52
C GLU A 200 -6.26 5.76 -17.10
N GLY A 201 -7.23 4.99 -17.57
CA GLY A 201 -6.98 3.69 -18.19
C GLY A 201 -6.85 2.52 -17.19
N ILE A 202 -7.18 2.75 -15.93
CA ILE A 202 -7.20 1.72 -14.89
C ILE A 202 -8.51 0.93 -14.98
N THR A 203 -8.42 -0.39 -14.98
CA THR A 203 -9.61 -1.24 -14.95
C THR A 203 -10.10 -1.41 -13.51
N VAL A 204 -11.30 -0.93 -13.21
CA VAL A 204 -11.91 -1.15 -11.90
C VAL A 204 -12.81 -2.38 -11.92
N ARG A 205 -12.64 -3.28 -10.96
CA ARG A 205 -13.40 -4.53 -10.85
C ARG A 205 -13.74 -4.87 -9.41
N GLN A 206 -14.72 -5.75 -9.25
CA GLN A 206 -14.94 -6.50 -8.02
C GLN A 206 -14.07 -7.77 -8.03
N ALA A 207 -13.51 -8.15 -6.89
CA ALA A 207 -12.72 -9.36 -6.70
C ALA A 207 -13.61 -10.55 -6.32
N LEU A 208 -14.69 -10.28 -5.58
CA LEU A 208 -15.61 -11.25 -4.95
C LEU A 208 -16.97 -11.28 -5.64
#